data_394d4991c819ba135b97399b04f75e78
#
_entry.id   394d4991c819ba135b97399b04f75e78
#
_cell.length_a   1.000
_cell.length_b   1.000
_cell.length_c   1.000
_cell.angle_alpha   90.00
_cell.angle_beta   90.00
_cell.angle_gamma   90.00
#
_symmetry.space_group_name_H-M   'P 1'
#
loop_
_entity.id
_entity.type
_entity.pdbx_description
1 polymer ?
#
loop_
_entity_poly.entity_id
_entity_poly.type
_entity_poly.pdbx_seq_one_letter_code
_entity_poly.pdbx_strand_id
1 'polypeptide(L)'
;MPKPPRHLVRALIAAAVLAGIALVTWLELQPDGYGDGFASGNGRIEATEINIATKLGGRIARILVDEGDFVEPGQLLAEMDTSVLQAQLLQAEAQARQAENAIQTARAQVGLRESERSAAEALLLQRQAEHNAARKRHERISVLVQRSAASRQQLDDALAAMQSAEAAVASARAQIHATEAGIAAARSQVIEAESALDATRAAVERIAADINDSKLTADRKARVQF
;
A
#
# COMPACT_ATOMS: atom_id res chain seq x y z
N MET A 1 -80.26 -19.66 83.06
CA MET A 1 -78.92 -19.36 82.66
C MET A 1 -78.63 -17.89 82.99
N PRO A 2 -77.65 -17.56 83.83
CA PRO A 2 -77.34 -16.29 84.22
C PRO A 2 -76.68 -15.49 83.06
N LYS A 3 -77.19 -14.28 82.73
CA LYS A 3 -76.57 -13.39 81.74
C LYS A 3 -75.23 -12.92 82.29
N PRO A 4 -74.14 -13.00 81.49
CA PRO A 4 -72.88 -12.49 81.98
C PRO A 4 -72.90 -11.01 82.24
N PRO A 5 -72.20 -10.54 83.27
CA PRO A 5 -72.16 -9.16 83.63
C PRO A 5 -71.54 -8.28 82.55
N ARG A 6 -72.18 -7.14 82.24
CA ARG A 6 -71.84 -6.25 81.11
C ARG A 6 -70.40 -5.74 81.09
N HIS A 7 -69.72 -5.79 82.26
CA HIS A 7 -68.28 -5.41 82.34
C HIS A 7 -67.36 -6.51 81.83
N LEU A 8 -67.69 -7.82 81.96
CA LEU A 8 -66.91 -8.90 81.37
C LEU A 8 -66.93 -8.89 79.85
N VAL A 9 -68.12 -8.57 79.27
CA VAL A 9 -68.25 -8.48 77.81
C VAL A 9 -67.43 -7.28 77.24
N ARG A 10 -67.46 -6.17 77.94
CA ARG A 10 -66.66 -4.99 77.63
C ARG A 10 -65.16 -5.25 77.73
N ALA A 11 -64.73 -6.01 78.75
CA ALA A 11 -63.35 -6.38 78.97
C ALA A 11 -62.82 -7.35 77.86
N LEU A 12 -63.68 -8.32 77.40
CA LEU A 12 -63.37 -9.20 76.30
C LEU A 12 -63.22 -8.46 74.95
N ILE A 13 -64.13 -7.50 74.73
CA ILE A 13 -64.04 -6.69 73.48
C ILE A 13 -62.78 -5.81 73.53
N ALA A 14 -62.45 -5.21 74.62
CA ALA A 14 -61.24 -4.41 74.78
C ALA A 14 -59.94 -5.30 74.59
N ALA A 15 -59.93 -6.46 75.17
CA ALA A 15 -58.85 -7.39 75.02
C ALA A 15 -58.68 -7.87 73.54
N ALA A 16 -59.81 -8.13 72.83
CA ALA A 16 -59.82 -8.49 71.45
C ALA A 16 -59.29 -7.36 70.55
N VAL A 17 -59.67 -6.10 70.83
CA VAL A 17 -59.19 -4.92 70.13
C VAL A 17 -57.70 -4.70 70.35
N LEU A 18 -57.20 -4.86 71.61
CA LEU A 18 -55.80 -4.72 71.94
C LEU A 18 -54.95 -5.86 71.27
N ALA A 19 -55.48 -7.09 71.23
CA ALA A 19 -54.82 -8.19 70.54
C ALA A 19 -54.79 -7.97 69.05
N GLY A 20 -55.86 -7.39 68.47
CA GLY A 20 -55.87 -7.05 67.03
C GLY A 20 -54.88 -5.93 66.69
N ILE A 21 -54.77 -4.90 67.53
CA ILE A 21 -53.78 -3.81 67.36
C ILE A 21 -52.34 -4.42 67.45
N ALA A 22 -52.11 -5.22 68.50
CA ALA A 22 -50.80 -5.89 68.67
C ALA A 22 -50.42 -6.80 67.53
N LEU A 23 -51.39 -7.51 66.94
CA LEU A 23 -51.16 -8.37 65.76
C LEU A 23 -50.82 -7.53 64.50
N VAL A 24 -51.56 -6.43 64.29
CA VAL A 24 -51.29 -5.54 63.14
C VAL A 24 -49.94 -4.84 63.27
N THR A 25 -49.62 -4.36 64.49
CA THR A 25 -48.30 -3.72 64.74
C THR A 25 -47.17 -4.75 64.60
N TRP A 26 -47.38 -6.00 65.02
CA TRP A 26 -46.38 -7.05 64.88
C TRP A 26 -46.17 -7.44 63.39
N LEU A 27 -47.24 -7.46 62.57
CA LEU A 27 -47.18 -7.70 61.16
C LEU A 27 -46.51 -6.52 60.38
N GLU A 28 -46.77 -5.29 60.81
CA GLU A 28 -46.16 -4.09 60.19
C GLU A 28 -44.69 -3.89 60.59
N LEU A 29 -44.29 -4.38 61.81
CA LEU A 29 -42.90 -4.31 62.24
C LEU A 29 -42.05 -5.53 61.78
N GLN A 30 -42.61 -6.49 61.07
CA GLN A 30 -41.78 -7.52 60.43
C GLN A 30 -40.93 -6.87 59.34
N PRO A 31 -39.60 -6.98 59.38
CA PRO A 31 -38.78 -6.41 58.33
C PRO A 31 -39.07 -7.11 56.99
N ASP A 32 -39.61 -6.36 56.06
CA ASP A 32 -39.73 -6.79 54.67
C ASP A 32 -38.32 -6.88 54.05
N GLY A 33 -37.73 -8.06 54.09
CA GLY A 33 -36.46 -8.24 53.45
C GLY A 33 -35.61 -9.33 53.99
N TYR A 34 -34.65 -9.75 53.22
CA TYR A 34 -33.55 -10.62 53.66
C TYR A 34 -32.69 -9.89 54.68
N GLY A 35 -32.47 -10.51 55.88
CA GLY A 35 -31.79 -9.90 57.03
C GLY A 35 -30.50 -9.13 56.71
N ASP A 36 -29.91 -8.43 57.72
CA ASP A 36 -28.78 -7.51 57.66
C ASP A 36 -27.45 -8.04 57.06
N GLY A 37 -27.48 -8.78 56.07
CA GLY A 37 -26.32 -9.32 55.32
C GLY A 37 -26.56 -9.47 53.83
N PHE A 38 -27.76 -9.14 53.39
CA PHE A 38 -28.11 -9.20 51.95
C PHE A 38 -28.35 -7.82 51.37
N ALA A 39 -27.50 -7.46 50.42
CA ALA A 39 -27.75 -6.27 49.57
C ALA A 39 -28.49 -6.75 48.33
N SER A 40 -29.72 -6.24 48.11
CA SER A 40 -30.44 -6.42 46.85
C SER A 40 -30.14 -5.24 45.90
N GLY A 41 -29.68 -5.52 44.73
CA GLY A 41 -29.47 -4.54 43.69
C GLY A 41 -30.07 -5.05 42.37
N ASN A 42 -30.72 -4.18 41.62
CA ASN A 42 -31.13 -4.46 40.25
C ASN A 42 -29.90 -4.35 39.32
N GLY A 43 -29.02 -5.36 39.36
CA GLY A 43 -27.90 -5.47 38.42
C GLY A 43 -28.37 -6.14 37.14
N ARG A 44 -28.12 -5.48 36.00
CA ARG A 44 -28.27 -6.07 34.68
C ARG A 44 -26.88 -6.50 34.21
N ILE A 45 -26.70 -7.77 33.93
CA ILE A 45 -25.47 -8.26 33.28
C ILE A 45 -25.67 -8.00 31.79
N GLU A 46 -24.92 -7.05 31.24
CA GLU A 46 -24.89 -6.78 29.81
C GLU A 46 -23.61 -7.36 29.23
N ALA A 47 -23.74 -8.22 28.22
CA ALA A 47 -22.63 -8.66 27.39
C ALA A 47 -22.56 -7.74 26.16
N THR A 48 -21.37 -7.28 25.82
CA THR A 48 -21.15 -6.55 24.55
C THR A 48 -21.06 -7.57 23.42
N GLU A 49 -22.01 -7.51 22.51
CA GLU A 49 -21.99 -8.31 21.29
C GLU A 49 -21.10 -7.65 20.25
N ILE A 50 -20.23 -8.44 19.61
CA ILE A 50 -19.29 -8.00 18.59
C ILE A 50 -19.52 -8.85 17.36
N ASN A 51 -19.96 -8.21 16.28
CA ASN A 51 -20.17 -8.87 15.01
C ASN A 51 -18.85 -8.89 14.21
N ILE A 52 -18.34 -10.08 13.92
CA ILE A 52 -17.20 -10.27 13.03
C ILE A 52 -17.76 -10.58 11.65
N ALA A 53 -17.48 -9.68 10.69
CA ALA A 53 -17.93 -9.81 9.32
C ALA A 53 -16.75 -9.76 8.36
N THR A 54 -16.91 -10.39 7.20
CA THR A 54 -15.95 -10.31 6.12
C THR A 54 -16.02 -8.95 5.44
N LYS A 55 -14.89 -8.41 5.03
CA LYS A 55 -14.81 -7.19 4.23
C LYS A 55 -15.30 -7.40 2.79
N LEU A 56 -15.06 -8.59 2.26
CA LEU A 56 -15.48 -9.01 0.93
C LEU A 56 -16.58 -10.06 1.03
N GLY A 57 -17.61 -9.95 0.19
CA GLY A 57 -18.63 -10.98 0.07
C GLY A 57 -18.07 -12.23 -0.62
N GLY A 58 -18.44 -13.42 -0.12
CA GLY A 58 -17.99 -14.68 -0.70
C GLY A 58 -18.57 -15.89 0.01
N ARG A 59 -18.09 -17.08 -0.35
CA ARG A 59 -18.48 -18.35 0.27
C ARG A 59 -17.50 -18.70 1.39
N ILE A 60 -18.03 -19.14 2.53
CA ILE A 60 -17.22 -19.68 3.62
C ILE A 60 -16.72 -21.08 3.19
N ALA A 61 -15.40 -21.28 3.26
CA ALA A 61 -14.78 -22.57 3.02
C ALA A 61 -14.81 -23.46 4.26
N ARG A 62 -14.51 -22.90 5.42
CA ARG A 62 -14.45 -23.60 6.71
C ARG A 62 -14.81 -22.69 7.87
N ILE A 63 -15.50 -23.25 8.85
CA ILE A 63 -15.67 -22.67 10.19
C ILE A 63 -14.84 -23.56 11.13
N LEU A 64 -14.03 -22.97 11.98
CA LEU A 64 -13.04 -23.65 12.83
C LEU A 64 -13.40 -23.63 14.31
N VAL A 65 -14.52 -23.01 14.67
CA VAL A 65 -15.01 -22.86 16.04
C VAL A 65 -16.49 -23.22 16.10
N ASP A 66 -16.94 -23.72 17.25
CA ASP A 66 -18.34 -24.03 17.50
C ASP A 66 -19.00 -22.97 18.40
N GLU A 67 -20.34 -22.92 18.39
CA GLU A 67 -21.11 -22.05 19.28
C GLU A 67 -20.81 -22.41 20.75
N GLY A 68 -20.46 -21.39 21.53
CA GLY A 68 -20.11 -21.55 22.93
C GLY A 68 -18.63 -21.63 23.22
N ASP A 69 -17.77 -21.80 22.22
CA ASP A 69 -16.33 -21.85 22.37
C ASP A 69 -15.76 -20.50 22.87
N PHE A 70 -14.70 -20.57 23.66
CA PHE A 70 -13.93 -19.41 24.04
C PHE A 70 -12.77 -19.23 23.06
N VAL A 71 -12.63 -18.01 22.54
CA VAL A 71 -11.60 -17.65 21.58
C VAL A 71 -10.67 -16.58 22.14
N GLU A 72 -9.40 -16.67 21.76
CA GLU A 72 -8.36 -15.70 22.13
C GLU A 72 -8.14 -14.69 20.98
N PRO A 73 -7.61 -13.49 21.27
CA PRO A 73 -7.29 -12.49 20.25
C PRO A 73 -6.36 -13.06 19.18
N GLY A 74 -6.68 -12.84 17.89
CA GLY A 74 -5.93 -13.35 16.75
C GLY A 74 -6.24 -14.80 16.38
N GLN A 75 -7.07 -15.51 17.14
CA GLN A 75 -7.48 -16.89 16.79
C GLN A 75 -8.33 -16.89 15.53
N LEU A 76 -8.01 -17.79 14.59
CA LEU A 76 -8.75 -17.97 13.35
C LEU A 76 -10.11 -18.63 13.62
N LEU A 77 -11.18 -17.99 13.20
CA LEU A 77 -12.56 -18.43 13.42
C LEU A 77 -13.16 -19.10 12.18
N ALA A 78 -12.96 -18.49 11.04
CA ALA A 78 -13.45 -19.00 9.76
C ALA A 78 -12.54 -18.58 8.62
N GLU A 79 -12.55 -19.36 7.56
CA GLU A 79 -11.86 -19.04 6.29
C GLU A 79 -12.87 -19.00 5.14
N MET A 80 -12.71 -18.01 4.29
CA MET A 80 -13.48 -17.91 3.05
C MET A 80 -12.80 -18.68 1.92
N ASP A 81 -13.57 -19.01 0.89
CA ASP A 81 -13.04 -19.58 -0.35
C ASP A 81 -12.28 -18.50 -1.14
N THR A 82 -10.97 -18.62 -1.16
CA THR A 82 -10.04 -17.68 -1.81
C THR A 82 -9.55 -18.17 -3.18
N SER A 83 -10.13 -19.24 -3.73
CA SER A 83 -9.65 -19.84 -5.01
C SER A 83 -9.59 -18.84 -6.16
N VAL A 84 -10.58 -17.98 -6.29
CA VAL A 84 -10.63 -16.91 -7.30
C VAL A 84 -9.57 -15.84 -7.02
N LEU A 85 -9.42 -15.41 -5.76
CA LEU A 85 -8.41 -14.42 -5.36
C LEU A 85 -6.98 -14.96 -5.60
N GLN A 86 -6.73 -16.24 -5.32
CA GLN A 86 -5.45 -16.89 -5.60
C GLN A 86 -5.15 -16.93 -7.11
N ALA A 87 -6.14 -17.22 -7.95
CA ALA A 87 -5.97 -17.16 -9.40
C ALA A 87 -5.67 -15.73 -9.88
N GLN A 88 -6.35 -14.72 -9.30
CA GLN A 88 -6.07 -13.31 -9.58
C GLN A 88 -4.68 -12.88 -9.10
N LEU A 89 -4.22 -13.38 -7.95
CA LEU A 89 -2.87 -13.14 -7.44
C LEU A 89 -1.82 -13.65 -8.41
N LEU A 90 -1.94 -14.90 -8.87
CA LEU A 90 -1.03 -15.49 -9.87
C LEU A 90 -1.02 -14.68 -11.18
N GLN A 91 -2.18 -14.20 -11.61
CA GLN A 91 -2.27 -13.32 -12.78
C GLN A 91 -1.55 -11.99 -12.56
N ALA A 92 -1.76 -11.33 -11.41
CA ALA A 92 -1.11 -10.07 -11.07
C ALA A 92 0.41 -10.24 -10.94
N GLU A 93 0.89 -11.32 -10.34
CA GLU A 93 2.31 -11.65 -10.29
C GLU A 93 2.93 -11.88 -11.68
N ALA A 94 2.19 -12.52 -12.59
CA ALA A 94 2.64 -12.67 -13.96
C ALA A 94 2.76 -11.32 -14.68
N GLN A 95 1.82 -10.40 -14.44
CA GLN A 95 1.89 -9.04 -14.96
C GLN A 95 3.07 -8.26 -14.36
N ALA A 96 3.36 -8.41 -13.06
CA ALA A 96 4.53 -7.80 -12.43
C ALA A 96 5.84 -8.32 -13.04
N ARG A 97 5.97 -9.62 -13.27
CA ARG A 97 7.13 -10.19 -13.97
C ARG A 97 7.27 -9.67 -15.42
N GLN A 98 6.14 -9.48 -16.13
CA GLN A 98 6.16 -8.89 -17.46
C GLN A 98 6.67 -7.44 -17.43
N ALA A 99 6.22 -6.63 -16.47
CA ALA A 99 6.69 -5.25 -16.26
C ALA A 99 8.18 -5.21 -15.88
N GLU A 100 8.67 -6.15 -15.07
CA GLU A 100 10.08 -6.28 -14.75
C GLU A 100 10.94 -6.58 -15.99
N ASN A 101 10.48 -7.47 -16.88
CA ASN A 101 11.14 -7.73 -18.16
C ASN A 101 11.15 -6.49 -19.08
N ALA A 102 10.09 -5.67 -19.03
CA ALA A 102 10.03 -4.41 -19.78
C ALA A 102 11.12 -3.42 -19.32
N ILE A 103 11.43 -3.36 -18.03
CA ILE A 103 12.55 -2.56 -17.49
C ILE A 103 13.87 -3.05 -18.08
N GLN A 104 14.11 -4.36 -18.15
CA GLN A 104 15.34 -4.89 -18.74
C GLN A 104 15.47 -4.51 -20.22
N THR A 105 14.37 -4.56 -20.96
CA THR A 105 14.34 -4.13 -22.37
C THR A 105 14.63 -2.64 -22.50
N ALA A 106 14.04 -1.80 -21.67
CA ALA A 106 14.28 -0.35 -21.68
C ALA A 106 15.74 -0.02 -21.30
N ARG A 107 16.33 -0.72 -20.33
CA ARG A 107 17.76 -0.59 -19.97
C ARG A 107 18.70 -1.01 -21.09
N ALA A 108 18.38 -2.08 -21.80
CA ALA A 108 19.14 -2.49 -22.98
C ALA A 108 19.10 -1.42 -24.09
N GLN A 109 17.96 -0.74 -24.24
CA GLN A 109 17.84 0.39 -25.17
C GLN A 109 18.73 1.58 -24.79
N VAL A 110 18.85 1.89 -23.47
CA VAL A 110 19.81 2.88 -22.98
C VAL A 110 21.24 2.47 -23.37
N GLY A 111 21.64 1.22 -23.13
CA GLY A 111 22.96 0.73 -23.51
C GLY A 111 23.25 0.82 -25.01
N LEU A 112 22.24 0.57 -25.87
CA LEU A 112 22.36 0.77 -27.31
C LEU A 112 22.64 2.25 -27.63
N ARG A 113 21.89 3.20 -27.06
CA ARG A 113 22.09 4.63 -27.29
C ARG A 113 23.44 5.14 -26.77
N GLU A 114 23.93 4.60 -25.66
CA GLU A 114 25.28 4.90 -25.12
C GLU A 114 26.39 4.39 -26.06
N SER A 115 26.19 3.25 -26.71
CA SER A 115 27.09 2.75 -27.74
C SER A 115 27.08 3.63 -29.01
N GLU A 116 25.93 4.11 -29.43
CA GLU A 116 25.80 5.06 -30.54
C GLU A 116 26.52 6.38 -30.22
N ARG A 117 26.41 6.89 -28.99
CA ARG A 117 27.17 8.07 -28.54
C ARG A 117 28.67 7.84 -28.63
N SER A 118 29.16 6.70 -28.13
CA SER A 118 30.58 6.35 -28.22
C SER A 118 31.10 6.32 -29.67
N ALA A 119 30.30 5.79 -30.60
CA ALA A 119 30.64 5.81 -32.03
C ALA A 119 30.68 7.26 -32.60
N ALA A 120 29.74 8.11 -32.19
CA ALA A 120 29.75 9.53 -32.58
C ALA A 120 30.95 10.30 -32.02
N GLU A 121 31.38 9.99 -30.78
CA GLU A 121 32.59 10.55 -30.17
C GLU A 121 33.87 10.13 -30.93
N ALA A 122 33.97 8.86 -31.34
CA ALA A 122 35.07 8.38 -32.18
C ALA A 122 35.11 9.09 -33.54
N LEU A 123 33.95 9.30 -34.17
CA LEU A 123 33.83 10.08 -35.40
C LEU A 123 34.30 11.54 -35.19
N LEU A 124 33.92 12.19 -34.09
CA LEU A 124 34.37 13.53 -33.76
C LEU A 124 35.92 13.60 -33.68
N LEU A 125 36.55 12.63 -33.02
CA LEU A 125 38.03 12.55 -32.94
C LEU A 125 38.66 12.44 -34.34
N GLN A 126 38.07 11.63 -35.24
CA GLN A 126 38.51 11.52 -36.62
C GLN A 126 38.41 12.87 -37.32
N ARG A 127 37.26 13.58 -37.27
CA ARG A 127 37.03 14.88 -37.89
C ARG A 127 37.95 15.96 -37.35
N GLN A 128 38.26 15.92 -36.04
CA GLN A 128 39.25 16.82 -35.42
C GLN A 128 40.66 16.59 -35.97
N ALA A 129 41.07 15.35 -36.18
CA ALA A 129 42.37 15.01 -36.78
C ALA A 129 42.46 15.52 -38.23
N GLU A 130 41.39 15.33 -39.01
CA GLU A 130 41.28 15.83 -40.41
C GLU A 130 41.35 17.37 -40.43
N HIS A 131 40.61 18.05 -39.57
CA HIS A 131 40.67 19.53 -39.47
C HIS A 131 42.07 19.99 -39.08
N ASN A 132 42.71 19.37 -38.11
CA ASN A 132 44.09 19.72 -37.71
C ASN A 132 45.09 19.54 -38.86
N ALA A 133 44.95 18.50 -39.66
CA ALA A 133 45.79 18.27 -40.88
C ALA A 133 45.55 19.34 -41.93
N ALA A 134 44.29 19.69 -42.20
CA ALA A 134 43.88 20.74 -43.15
C ALA A 134 44.42 22.14 -42.69
N ARG A 135 44.27 22.46 -41.42
CA ARG A 135 44.82 23.68 -40.82
C ARG A 135 46.31 23.80 -40.98
N LYS A 136 47.09 22.76 -40.62
CA LYS A 136 48.54 22.74 -40.79
C LYS A 136 48.94 22.87 -42.26
N ARG A 137 48.17 22.30 -43.20
CA ARG A 137 48.39 22.46 -44.65
C ARG A 137 48.15 23.89 -45.06
N HIS A 138 47.07 24.53 -44.65
CA HIS A 138 46.77 25.94 -44.95
C HIS A 138 47.88 26.86 -44.39
N GLU A 139 48.31 26.66 -43.14
CA GLU A 139 49.42 27.40 -42.51
C GLU A 139 50.72 27.29 -43.32
N ARG A 140 51.07 26.09 -43.75
CA ARG A 140 52.29 25.90 -44.57
C ARG A 140 52.20 26.58 -45.92
N ILE A 141 51.05 26.46 -46.62
CA ILE A 141 50.86 27.06 -47.92
C ILE A 141 50.85 28.59 -47.81
N SER A 142 50.26 29.18 -46.76
CA SER A 142 50.23 30.62 -46.54
C SER A 142 51.66 31.19 -46.42
N VAL A 143 52.57 30.53 -45.72
CA VAL A 143 54.01 30.88 -45.62
C VAL A 143 54.71 30.77 -46.98
N LEU A 144 54.40 29.72 -47.78
CA LEU A 144 55.00 29.56 -49.10
C LEU A 144 54.50 30.62 -50.09
N VAL A 145 53.26 31.03 -50.02
CA VAL A 145 52.72 32.13 -50.85
C VAL A 145 53.40 33.44 -50.52
N GLN A 146 53.61 33.74 -49.21
CA GLN A 146 54.37 34.95 -48.76
C GLN A 146 55.81 34.98 -49.33
N ARG A 147 56.40 33.80 -49.50
CA ARG A 147 57.74 33.62 -50.08
C ARG A 147 57.74 33.46 -51.62
N SER A 148 56.60 33.67 -52.28
CA SER A 148 56.38 33.48 -53.72
C SER A 148 56.69 32.06 -54.20
N ALA A 149 56.60 31.05 -53.30
CA ALA A 149 56.88 29.62 -53.58
C ALA A 149 55.58 28.78 -53.79
N ALA A 150 54.38 29.40 -53.74
CA ALA A 150 53.10 28.78 -54.03
C ALA A 150 52.15 29.82 -54.65
N SER A 151 51.12 29.34 -55.35
CA SER A 151 50.12 30.19 -55.98
C SER A 151 48.99 30.64 -55.02
N ARG A 152 48.34 31.76 -55.30
CA ARG A 152 47.14 32.17 -54.54
C ARG A 152 46.00 31.17 -54.63
N GLN A 153 45.80 30.54 -55.78
CA GLN A 153 44.80 29.45 -55.91
C GLN A 153 45.07 28.32 -54.96
N GLN A 154 46.32 27.88 -54.75
CA GLN A 154 46.65 26.83 -53.76
C GLN A 154 46.34 27.24 -52.34
N LEU A 155 46.46 28.54 -52.00
CA LEU A 155 46.08 29.09 -50.71
C LEU A 155 44.56 29.04 -50.54
N ASP A 156 43.80 29.49 -51.54
CA ASP A 156 42.34 29.50 -51.51
C ASP A 156 41.78 28.05 -51.43
N ASP A 157 42.35 27.08 -52.14
CA ASP A 157 41.98 25.69 -52.07
C ASP A 157 42.26 25.11 -50.67
N ALA A 158 43.40 25.47 -50.08
CA ALA A 158 43.74 24.99 -48.73
C ALA A 158 42.86 25.63 -47.64
N LEU A 159 42.47 26.91 -47.84
CA LEU A 159 41.50 27.57 -46.93
C LEU A 159 40.13 26.94 -47.02
N ALA A 160 39.61 26.67 -48.22
CA ALA A 160 38.35 26.00 -48.46
C ALA A 160 38.34 24.60 -47.84
N ALA A 161 39.43 23.85 -47.95
CA ALA A 161 39.57 22.51 -47.33
C ALA A 161 39.58 22.59 -45.80
N MET A 162 40.20 23.61 -45.20
CA MET A 162 40.20 23.82 -43.75
C MET A 162 38.78 24.18 -43.26
N GLN A 163 38.10 25.09 -43.92
CA GLN A 163 36.72 25.50 -43.57
C GLN A 163 35.74 24.33 -43.71
N SER A 164 35.89 23.52 -44.74
CA SER A 164 35.09 22.31 -44.93
C SER A 164 35.31 21.30 -43.79
N ALA A 165 36.57 21.09 -43.38
CA ALA A 165 36.88 20.23 -42.26
C ALA A 165 36.37 20.76 -40.89
N GLU A 166 36.41 22.10 -40.72
CA GLU A 166 35.82 22.74 -39.54
C GLU A 166 34.30 22.54 -39.48
N ALA A 167 33.59 22.71 -40.59
CA ALA A 167 32.17 22.42 -40.69
C ALA A 167 31.85 20.94 -40.40
N ALA A 168 32.71 20.00 -40.81
CA ALA A 168 32.57 18.60 -40.50
C ALA A 168 32.73 18.30 -39.00
N VAL A 169 33.62 19.00 -38.27
CA VAL A 169 33.75 18.95 -36.81
C VAL A 169 32.49 19.46 -36.14
N ALA A 170 31.93 20.58 -36.62
CA ALA A 170 30.68 21.12 -36.05
C ALA A 170 29.50 20.16 -36.25
N SER A 171 29.40 19.54 -37.43
CA SER A 171 28.39 18.48 -37.69
C SER A 171 28.54 17.28 -36.78
N ALA A 172 29.77 16.76 -36.57
CA ALA A 172 30.01 15.66 -35.67
C ALA A 172 29.66 15.98 -34.21
N ARG A 173 29.89 17.25 -33.74
CA ARG A 173 29.44 17.67 -32.41
C ARG A 173 27.92 17.72 -32.30
N ALA A 174 27.23 18.22 -33.32
CA ALA A 174 25.77 18.22 -33.35
C ALA A 174 25.20 16.80 -33.29
N GLN A 175 25.88 15.83 -33.94
CA GLN A 175 25.52 14.40 -33.85
C GLN A 175 25.64 13.84 -32.44
N ILE A 176 26.69 14.23 -31.66
CA ILE A 176 26.80 13.83 -30.26
C ILE A 176 25.62 14.39 -29.44
N HIS A 177 25.27 15.66 -29.59
CA HIS A 177 24.12 16.22 -28.90
C HIS A 177 22.80 15.52 -29.26
N ALA A 178 22.63 15.10 -30.50
CA ALA A 178 21.47 14.33 -30.92
C ALA A 178 21.42 12.95 -30.25
N THR A 179 22.58 12.26 -30.11
CA THR A 179 22.65 10.98 -29.39
C THR A 179 22.45 11.15 -27.89
N GLU A 180 22.92 12.23 -27.28
CA GLU A 180 22.67 12.55 -25.86
C GLU A 180 21.18 12.78 -25.59
N ALA A 181 20.46 13.49 -26.47
CA ALA A 181 19.02 13.61 -26.39
C ALA A 181 18.32 12.24 -26.52
N GLY A 182 18.83 11.36 -27.40
CA GLY A 182 18.35 9.98 -27.51
C GLY A 182 18.56 9.15 -26.25
N ILE A 183 19.69 9.31 -25.55
CA ILE A 183 19.94 8.68 -24.25
C ILE A 183 18.95 9.17 -23.20
N ALA A 184 18.72 10.48 -23.14
CA ALA A 184 17.76 11.07 -22.20
C ALA A 184 16.34 10.51 -22.43
N ALA A 185 15.90 10.40 -23.69
CA ALA A 185 14.63 9.79 -24.04
C ALA A 185 14.54 8.32 -23.64
N ALA A 186 15.59 7.53 -23.88
CA ALA A 186 15.63 6.12 -23.47
C ALA A 186 15.63 5.95 -21.94
N ARG A 187 16.28 6.85 -21.18
CA ARG A 187 16.21 6.85 -19.72
C ARG A 187 14.82 7.17 -19.20
N SER A 188 14.09 8.08 -19.86
CA SER A 188 12.69 8.34 -19.51
C SER A 188 11.82 7.10 -19.72
N GLN A 189 12.07 6.29 -20.74
CA GLN A 189 11.38 5.01 -20.94
C GLN A 189 11.67 4.00 -19.80
N VAL A 190 12.87 4.01 -19.22
CA VAL A 190 13.17 3.19 -18.04
C VAL A 190 12.31 3.63 -16.85
N ILE A 191 12.20 4.92 -16.60
CA ILE A 191 11.37 5.47 -15.52
C ILE A 191 9.89 5.12 -15.71
N GLU A 192 9.41 5.20 -16.95
CA GLU A 192 8.04 4.79 -17.30
C GLU A 192 7.80 3.30 -17.00
N ALA A 193 8.73 2.43 -17.40
CA ALA A 193 8.66 1.00 -17.13
C ALA A 193 8.75 0.68 -15.63
N GLU A 194 9.57 1.40 -14.86
CA GLU A 194 9.66 1.29 -13.40
C GLU A 194 8.34 1.69 -12.73
N SER A 195 7.72 2.78 -13.17
CA SER A 195 6.40 3.22 -12.67
C SER A 195 5.30 2.20 -12.99
N ALA A 196 5.36 1.56 -14.15
CA ALA A 196 4.44 0.48 -14.52
C ALA A 196 4.63 -0.76 -13.64
N LEU A 197 5.87 -1.10 -13.26
CA LEU A 197 6.14 -2.19 -12.31
C LEU A 197 5.55 -1.87 -10.94
N ASP A 198 5.74 -0.66 -10.43
CA ASP A 198 5.20 -0.25 -9.14
C ASP A 198 3.66 -0.34 -9.10
N ALA A 199 3.00 0.06 -10.19
CA ALA A 199 1.55 -0.08 -10.31
C ALA A 199 1.10 -1.56 -10.28
N THR A 200 1.83 -2.46 -10.94
CA THR A 200 1.51 -3.90 -10.90
C THR A 200 1.80 -4.53 -9.54
N ARG A 201 2.86 -4.12 -8.85
CA ARG A 201 3.16 -4.54 -7.47
C ARG A 201 2.07 -4.11 -6.49
N ALA A 202 1.59 -2.87 -6.59
CA ALA A 202 0.46 -2.41 -5.78
C ALA A 202 -0.81 -3.26 -6.01
N ALA A 203 -1.03 -3.74 -7.25
CA ALA A 203 -2.13 -4.66 -7.53
C ALA A 203 -1.93 -6.03 -6.85
N VAL A 204 -0.71 -6.58 -6.84
CA VAL A 204 -0.35 -7.81 -6.12
C VAL A 204 -0.60 -7.65 -4.62
N GLU A 205 -0.11 -6.56 -4.02
CA GLU A 205 -0.29 -6.28 -2.59
C GLU A 205 -1.76 -6.14 -2.21
N ARG A 206 -2.55 -5.47 -3.03
CA ARG A 206 -4.00 -5.34 -2.81
C ARG A 206 -4.68 -6.72 -2.79
N ILE A 207 -4.40 -7.59 -3.76
CA ILE A 207 -5.01 -8.92 -3.81
C ILE A 207 -4.52 -9.79 -2.64
N ALA A 208 -3.25 -9.69 -2.26
CA ALA A 208 -2.70 -10.37 -1.09
C ALA A 208 -3.38 -9.90 0.21
N ALA A 209 -3.67 -8.61 0.35
CA ALA A 209 -4.44 -8.08 1.47
C ALA A 209 -5.88 -8.61 1.46
N ASP A 210 -6.55 -8.65 0.30
CA ASP A 210 -7.89 -9.21 0.16
C ASP A 210 -7.95 -10.71 0.57
N ILE A 211 -6.90 -11.48 0.23
CA ILE A 211 -6.76 -12.88 0.67
C ILE A 211 -6.57 -12.96 2.19
N ASN A 212 -5.79 -12.06 2.77
CA ASN A 212 -5.60 -12.03 4.22
C ASN A 212 -6.88 -11.63 4.95
N ASP A 213 -7.62 -10.64 4.44
CA ASP A 213 -8.92 -10.19 4.97
C ASP A 213 -10.03 -11.24 4.82
N SER A 214 -9.78 -12.30 4.02
CA SER A 214 -10.67 -13.47 3.89
C SER A 214 -10.54 -14.45 5.06
N LYS A 215 -9.62 -14.22 6.01
CA LYS A 215 -9.47 -14.96 7.25
C LYS A 215 -10.14 -14.19 8.38
N LEU A 216 -11.20 -14.74 8.94
CA LEU A 216 -11.88 -14.13 10.08
C LEU A 216 -11.17 -14.52 11.36
N THR A 217 -10.62 -13.53 12.05
CA THR A 217 -9.92 -13.74 13.33
C THR A 217 -10.65 -13.02 14.46
N ALA A 218 -10.54 -13.55 15.67
CA ALA A 218 -11.08 -12.90 16.87
C ALA A 218 -10.29 -11.62 17.19
N ASP A 219 -10.98 -10.49 17.39
CA ASP A 219 -10.37 -9.22 17.80
C ASP A 219 -9.96 -9.22 19.26
N ARG A 220 -10.70 -9.93 20.10
CA ARG A 220 -10.49 -10.01 21.54
C ARG A 220 -10.95 -11.35 22.09
N LYS A 221 -10.64 -11.60 23.37
CA LYS A 221 -11.19 -12.74 24.10
C LYS A 221 -12.70 -12.62 24.22
N ALA A 222 -13.43 -13.61 23.71
CA ALA A 222 -14.87 -13.63 23.67
C ALA A 222 -15.40 -15.07 23.65
N ARG A 223 -16.71 -15.23 23.78
CA ARG A 223 -17.41 -16.48 23.56
C ARG A 223 -18.16 -16.42 22.24
N VAL A 224 -18.01 -17.45 21.42
CA VAL A 224 -18.64 -17.52 20.09
C VAL A 224 -20.14 -17.68 20.23
N GLN A 225 -20.91 -16.91 19.44
CA GLN A 225 -22.35 -17.03 19.21
C GLN A 225 -22.58 -16.91 17.70
N PHE A 226 -23.54 -17.64 17.17
CA PHE A 226 -23.95 -17.57 15.75
C PHE A 226 -25.31 -16.91 15.61
#